data_d2cf5e29346c500e0e4acce92884ca56
#
_entry.id   d2cf5e29346c500e0e4acce92884ca56
#
_cell.length_a   1.000
_cell.length_b   1.000
_cell.length_c   1.000
_cell.angle_alpha   90.00
_cell.angle_beta   90.00
_cell.angle_gamma   90.00
#
_symmetry.space_group_name_H-M   'P 1'
#
loop_
_entity.id
_entity.type
_entity.pdbx_description
1 polymer ?
#
loop_
_entity_poly.entity_id
_entity_poly.type
_entity_poly.pdbx_seq_one_letter_code
_entity_poly.pdbx_strand_id
1 'polypeptide(L)'
;MSDSNKEKILEEYPNPISIKCTRIILEQMKNCICKINNKNGEGTGFFCHIPNNNLLLMITNNHVLNEEILKNNNKIEVSLNDGNEKIELDLNNKKLYTSIEYDTTIIEVNEDIIKNYIDLDQSIFDEKK
;
A
#
# COMPACT_ATOMS: atom_id res chain seq x y z
N MET A 1 29.65 -6.35 12.41
CA MET A 1 29.21 -6.35 13.74
C MET A 1 27.78 -6.03 13.91
N SER A 2 27.23 -5.18 13.07
CA SER A 2 25.80 -4.88 13.21
C SER A 2 24.94 -6.11 13.06
N ASP A 3 25.34 -7.06 12.24
CA ASP A 3 24.52 -8.25 12.04
C ASP A 3 24.48 -9.11 13.31
N SER A 4 25.59 -9.22 14.00
CA SER A 4 25.59 -9.97 15.25
C SER A 4 24.70 -9.31 16.28
N ASN A 5 24.71 -7.99 16.34
CA ASN A 5 23.87 -7.28 17.28
C ASN A 5 22.40 -7.45 16.96
N LYS A 6 22.05 -7.45 15.69
CA LYS A 6 20.67 -7.66 15.31
C LYS A 6 20.18 -9.05 15.70
N GLU A 7 21.02 -10.04 15.51
CA GLU A 7 20.65 -11.39 15.89
C GLU A 7 20.44 -11.50 17.39
N LYS A 8 21.30 -10.85 18.18
CA LYS A 8 21.12 -10.88 19.61
C LYS A 8 19.82 -10.24 20.04
N ILE A 9 19.46 -9.11 19.41
CA ILE A 9 18.22 -8.44 19.76
C ILE A 9 17.02 -9.33 19.48
N LEU A 10 17.04 -10.00 18.33
CA LEU A 10 15.94 -10.89 17.99
C LEU A 10 15.84 -12.07 18.94
N GLU A 11 16.98 -12.61 19.37
CA GLU A 11 16.98 -13.73 20.29
C GLU A 11 16.46 -13.36 21.67
N GLU A 12 16.58 -12.10 22.02
CA GLU A 12 16.11 -11.66 23.34
C GLU A 12 14.62 -11.41 23.40
N TYR A 13 13.96 -11.39 22.25
CA TYR A 13 12.53 -11.16 22.25
C TYR A 13 11.82 -12.41 22.80
N PRO A 14 10.95 -12.24 23.78
CA PRO A 14 10.26 -13.38 24.36
C PRO A 14 9.24 -14.03 23.42
N ASN A 15 8.75 -13.27 22.44
CA ASN A 15 7.71 -13.77 21.55
C ASN A 15 8.16 -13.69 20.10
N PRO A 16 8.88 -14.69 19.62
CA PRO A 16 9.31 -14.66 18.22
C PRO A 16 8.10 -14.81 17.30
N ILE A 17 8.22 -14.27 16.11
CA ILE A 17 7.17 -14.37 15.14
C ILE A 17 7.04 -15.81 14.69
N SER A 18 5.86 -16.40 14.82
CA SER A 18 5.63 -17.78 14.47
C SER A 18 5.65 -17.97 12.96
N ILE A 19 5.82 -19.21 12.51
CA ILE A 19 5.79 -19.53 11.10
C ILE A 19 4.42 -19.18 10.53
N LYS A 20 3.36 -19.43 11.31
CA LYS A 20 2.01 -19.12 10.86
C LYS A 20 1.83 -17.64 10.64
N CYS A 21 2.30 -16.80 11.57
CA CYS A 21 2.19 -15.36 11.41
C CYS A 21 3.03 -14.86 10.24
N THR A 22 4.21 -15.46 10.05
CA THR A 22 5.06 -15.09 8.93
C THR A 22 4.36 -15.38 7.61
N ARG A 23 3.66 -16.49 7.50
CA ARG A 23 2.92 -16.82 6.29
C ARG A 23 1.82 -15.81 6.02
N ILE A 24 1.10 -15.40 7.07
CA ILE A 24 0.04 -14.42 6.92
C ILE A 24 0.60 -13.10 6.43
N ILE A 25 1.72 -12.67 7.00
CA ILE A 25 2.35 -11.43 6.58
C ILE A 25 2.79 -11.51 5.11
N LEU A 26 3.40 -12.62 4.71
CA LEU A 26 3.84 -12.78 3.34
C LEU A 26 2.66 -12.80 2.37
N GLU A 27 1.54 -13.42 2.77
CA GLU A 27 0.35 -13.42 1.94
C GLU A 27 -0.20 -12.02 1.77
N GLN A 28 -0.20 -11.21 2.84
CA GLN A 28 -0.66 -9.84 2.75
C GLN A 28 0.25 -9.03 1.83
N MET A 29 1.56 -9.21 1.96
CA MET A 29 2.50 -8.49 1.10
C MET A 29 2.27 -8.84 -0.35
N LYS A 30 2.04 -10.12 -0.63
CA LYS A 30 1.86 -10.57 -1.99
C LYS A 30 0.57 -10.06 -2.60
N ASN A 31 -0.50 -10.02 -1.82
CA ASN A 31 -1.83 -9.71 -2.32
C ASN A 31 -2.24 -8.25 -2.14
N CYS A 32 -1.62 -7.54 -1.21
CA CYS A 32 -2.03 -6.17 -0.90
C CYS A 32 -1.04 -5.12 -1.36
N ILE A 33 0.19 -5.51 -1.68
CA ILE A 33 1.22 -4.59 -2.13
C ILE A 33 1.34 -4.70 -3.63
N CYS A 34 1.37 -3.57 -4.32
CA CYS A 34 1.44 -3.56 -5.76
C CYS A 34 2.66 -2.81 -6.24
N LYS A 35 3.05 -3.08 -7.47
CA LYS A 35 4.08 -2.32 -8.15
C LYS A 35 3.40 -1.36 -9.10
N ILE A 36 3.87 -0.14 -9.13
CA ILE A 36 3.32 0.90 -9.97
C ILE A 36 4.35 1.22 -11.04
N ASN A 37 3.95 1.09 -12.30
CA ASN A 37 4.84 1.39 -13.42
C ASN A 37 4.44 2.71 -14.03
N ASN A 38 5.40 3.60 -14.20
CA ASN A 38 5.14 4.82 -14.93
C ASN A 38 6.39 5.16 -15.74
N LYS A 39 6.33 6.25 -16.48
CA LYS A 39 7.42 6.58 -17.38
C LYS A 39 8.72 6.89 -16.67
N ASN A 40 8.64 7.30 -15.41
CA ASN A 40 9.81 7.68 -14.66
C ASN A 40 10.40 6.54 -13.83
N GLY A 41 9.84 5.36 -13.92
CA GLY A 41 10.36 4.21 -13.21
C GLY A 41 9.26 3.44 -12.50
N GLU A 42 9.69 2.63 -11.54
CA GLU A 42 8.77 1.79 -10.78
C GLU A 42 8.67 2.28 -9.35
N GLY A 43 7.55 2.04 -8.76
CA GLY A 43 7.33 2.32 -7.35
C GLY A 43 6.47 1.25 -6.72
N THR A 44 6.19 1.43 -5.45
CA THR A 44 5.42 0.47 -4.67
C THR A 44 4.23 1.19 -4.05
N GLY A 45 3.11 0.52 -4.03
CA GLY A 45 1.93 1.02 -3.33
C GLY A 45 1.29 -0.12 -2.58
N PHE A 46 0.27 0.20 -1.80
CA PHE A 46 -0.47 -0.85 -1.11
C PHE A 46 -1.94 -0.44 -1.03
N PHE A 47 -2.80 -1.46 -0.93
CA PHE A 47 -4.22 -1.24 -0.82
C PHE A 47 -4.66 -1.34 0.63
N CYS A 48 -5.49 -0.42 1.06
CA CYS A 48 -6.01 -0.45 2.42
C CYS A 48 -7.46 -0.01 2.45
N HIS A 49 -8.15 -0.43 3.49
CA HIS A 49 -9.56 -0.18 3.67
C HIS A 49 -9.76 0.66 4.92
N ILE A 50 -10.52 1.74 4.79
CA ILE A 50 -10.83 2.59 5.92
C ILE A 50 -12.20 2.17 6.44
N PRO A 51 -12.26 1.65 7.67
CA PRO A 51 -13.47 1.02 8.16
C PRO A 51 -14.68 1.95 8.29
N ASN A 52 -14.46 3.18 8.70
CA ASN A 52 -15.61 4.05 8.96
C ASN A 52 -16.35 4.48 7.71
N ASN A 53 -15.63 4.71 6.63
CA ASN A 53 -16.23 5.23 5.42
C ASN A 53 -16.36 4.18 4.33
N ASN A 54 -15.94 2.97 4.63
CA ASN A 54 -15.97 1.88 3.66
C ASN A 54 -15.26 2.29 2.38
N LEU A 55 -14.13 2.98 2.53
CA LEU A 55 -13.34 3.42 1.40
C LEU A 55 -12.18 2.48 1.17
N LEU A 56 -11.95 2.12 -0.08
CA LEU A 56 -10.80 1.32 -0.46
C LEU A 56 -9.82 2.25 -1.17
N LEU A 57 -8.59 2.26 -0.72
CA LEU A 57 -7.59 3.20 -1.18
C LEU A 57 -6.32 2.50 -1.61
N MET A 58 -5.62 3.11 -2.57
CA MET A 58 -4.26 2.72 -2.89
C MET A 58 -3.36 3.86 -2.44
N ILE A 59 -2.35 3.56 -1.66
CA ILE A 59 -1.44 4.55 -1.09
C ILE A 59 -0.04 4.31 -1.61
N THR A 60 0.60 5.37 -2.07
CA THR A 60 1.97 5.31 -2.55
C THR A 60 2.68 6.61 -2.24
N ASN A 61 3.89 6.77 -2.69
CA ASN A 61 4.65 7.99 -2.47
C ASN A 61 4.36 9.01 -3.56
N ASN A 62 4.47 10.28 -3.21
CA ASN A 62 4.24 11.35 -4.17
C ASN A 62 5.28 11.32 -5.28
N HIS A 63 6.54 10.96 -4.98
CA HIS A 63 7.54 10.92 -6.02
C HIS A 63 7.29 9.78 -7.02
N VAL A 64 6.41 8.83 -6.70
CA VAL A 64 6.01 7.77 -7.62
C VAL A 64 4.86 8.23 -8.50
N LEU A 65 3.83 8.80 -7.89
CA LEU A 65 2.67 9.31 -8.62
C LEU A 65 2.37 10.73 -8.13
N ASN A 66 2.97 11.72 -8.78
CA ASN A 66 2.76 13.10 -8.40
C ASN A 66 1.54 13.67 -9.11
N GLU A 67 1.21 14.91 -8.79
CA GLU A 67 0.03 15.55 -9.32
C GLU A 67 0.04 15.62 -10.84
N GLU A 68 1.19 15.89 -11.42
CA GLU A 68 1.31 16.00 -12.86
C GLU A 68 0.99 14.67 -13.54
N ILE A 69 1.51 13.57 -12.99
CA ILE A 69 1.23 12.26 -13.56
C ILE A 69 -0.26 11.93 -13.46
N LEU A 70 -0.87 12.26 -12.32
CA LEU A 70 -2.28 11.99 -12.13
C LEU A 70 -3.17 12.80 -13.07
N LYS A 71 -2.78 14.03 -13.34
CA LYS A 71 -3.57 14.88 -14.24
C LYS A 71 -3.46 14.46 -15.71
N ASN A 72 -2.31 13.91 -16.07
CA ASN A 72 -2.06 13.58 -17.47
C ASN A 72 -2.45 12.16 -17.84
N ASN A 73 -2.89 11.37 -16.88
CA ASN A 73 -3.25 9.98 -17.13
C ASN A 73 -4.61 9.67 -16.56
N ASN A 74 -5.47 9.06 -17.35
CA ASN A 74 -6.78 8.66 -16.88
C ASN A 74 -6.75 7.29 -16.20
N LYS A 75 -5.68 6.54 -16.43
CA LYS A 75 -5.56 5.20 -15.89
C LYS A 75 -4.13 4.95 -15.48
N ILE A 76 -3.97 4.18 -14.42
CA ILE A 76 -2.66 3.80 -13.90
C ILE A 76 -2.61 2.28 -13.87
N GLU A 77 -1.56 1.71 -14.41
CA GLU A 77 -1.40 0.26 -14.37
C GLU A 77 -0.57 -0.13 -13.15
N VAL A 78 -1.06 -1.07 -12.40
CA VAL A 78 -0.33 -1.62 -11.26
C VAL A 78 -0.29 -3.12 -11.40
N SER A 79 0.68 -3.76 -10.77
CA SER A 79 0.78 -5.21 -10.79
C SER A 79 0.85 -5.77 -9.39
N LEU A 80 0.27 -6.94 -9.23
CA LEU A 80 0.26 -7.67 -7.97
C LEU A 80 0.94 -9.02 -8.16
N ASN A 81 1.21 -9.68 -7.07
CA ASN A 81 1.69 -11.05 -7.08
C ASN A 81 2.96 -11.17 -7.95
N ASP A 82 3.95 -10.31 -7.63
CA ASP A 82 5.24 -10.30 -8.31
C ASP A 82 5.10 -10.08 -9.81
N GLY A 83 4.12 -9.29 -10.21
CA GLY A 83 3.94 -8.95 -11.62
C GLY A 83 3.07 -9.91 -12.39
N ASN A 84 2.56 -10.95 -11.75
CA ASN A 84 1.72 -11.93 -12.45
C ASN A 84 0.32 -11.44 -12.71
N GLU A 85 -0.16 -10.48 -11.95
CA GLU A 85 -1.49 -9.90 -12.15
C GLU A 85 -1.35 -8.43 -12.42
N LYS A 86 -1.95 -7.96 -13.51
CA LYS A 86 -1.94 -6.54 -13.85
C LYS A 86 -3.34 -6.00 -13.76
N ILE A 87 -3.45 -4.82 -13.17
CA ILE A 87 -4.74 -4.18 -12.94
C ILE A 87 -4.63 -2.74 -13.40
N GLU A 88 -5.67 -2.27 -14.07
CA GLU A 88 -5.75 -0.88 -14.49
C GLU A 88 -6.64 -0.13 -13.52
N LEU A 89 -6.12 0.91 -12.90
CA LEU A 89 -6.89 1.75 -12.00
C LEU A 89 -7.42 2.94 -12.78
N ASP A 90 -8.75 3.09 -12.82
CA ASP A 90 -9.39 4.18 -13.50
C ASP A 90 -9.44 5.36 -12.55
N LEU A 91 -8.86 6.48 -12.96
CA LEU A 91 -8.79 7.67 -12.10
C LEU A 91 -9.97 8.61 -12.30
N ASN A 92 -10.85 8.32 -13.26
CA ASN A 92 -11.98 9.20 -13.53
C ASN A 92 -12.98 9.15 -12.39
N ASN A 93 -13.39 10.32 -11.93
CA ASN A 93 -14.40 10.44 -10.86
C ASN A 93 -13.96 9.78 -9.55
N LYS A 94 -12.65 9.68 -9.33
CA LYS A 94 -12.14 9.12 -8.09
C LYS A 94 -11.56 10.22 -7.24
N LYS A 95 -11.57 10.01 -5.94
CA LYS A 95 -10.94 10.95 -5.01
C LYS A 95 -9.46 10.74 -5.02
N LEU A 96 -8.72 11.82 -5.17
CA LEU A 96 -7.26 11.78 -5.24
C LEU A 96 -6.70 12.77 -4.23
N TYR A 97 -5.62 12.39 -3.58
CA TYR A 97 -4.94 13.26 -2.64
C TYR A 97 -3.44 13.14 -2.85
N THR A 98 -2.73 14.25 -2.91
CA THR A 98 -1.29 14.24 -3.03
C THR A 98 -0.69 15.23 -2.05
N SER A 99 0.47 14.91 -1.53
CA SER A 99 1.20 15.79 -0.62
C SER A 99 2.68 15.66 -0.89
N ILE A 100 3.31 16.75 -1.28
CA ILE A 100 4.75 16.78 -1.46
C ILE A 100 5.43 16.72 -0.09
N GLU A 101 4.85 17.43 0.86
CA GLU A 101 5.44 17.50 2.20
C GLU A 101 5.58 16.13 2.84
N TYR A 102 4.55 15.31 2.73
CA TYR A 102 4.56 13.97 3.32
C TYR A 102 4.93 12.89 2.31
N ASP A 103 5.27 13.29 1.09
CA ASP A 103 5.61 12.36 0.01
C ASP A 103 4.57 11.25 -0.10
N THR A 104 3.31 11.64 -0.18
CA THR A 104 2.19 10.69 -0.15
C THR A 104 1.20 10.99 -1.26
N THR A 105 0.68 9.93 -1.87
CA THR A 105 -0.41 10.02 -2.83
C THR A 105 -1.41 8.94 -2.47
N ILE A 106 -2.69 9.31 -2.40
CA ILE A 106 -3.77 8.40 -2.06
C ILE A 106 -4.81 8.45 -3.16
N ILE A 107 -5.20 7.29 -3.67
CA ILE A 107 -6.16 7.19 -4.76
C ILE A 107 -7.29 6.27 -4.32
N GLU A 108 -8.53 6.72 -4.48
CA GLU A 108 -9.68 5.87 -4.26
C GLU A 108 -9.75 4.82 -5.37
N VAL A 109 -10.00 3.57 -5.04
CA VAL A 109 -10.07 2.50 -6.02
C VAL A 109 -11.38 1.74 -5.88
N ASN A 110 -11.76 1.03 -6.95
CA ASN A 110 -12.99 0.27 -6.96
C ASN A 110 -12.86 -1.04 -6.22
N GLU A 111 -13.86 -1.36 -5.41
CA GLU A 111 -13.89 -2.63 -4.71
C GLU A 111 -14.00 -3.80 -5.67
N ASP A 112 -14.59 -3.59 -6.84
CA ASP A 112 -14.77 -4.65 -7.82
C ASP A 112 -13.45 -5.17 -8.35
N ILE A 113 -12.45 -4.31 -8.38
CA ILE A 113 -11.16 -4.66 -8.97
C ILE A 113 -10.19 -5.19 -7.92
N ILE A 114 -10.21 -4.60 -6.73
CA ILE A 114 -9.27 -4.93 -5.67
C ILE A 114 -9.96 -5.83 -4.66
N LYS A 115 -9.44 -7.04 -4.50
CA LYS A 115 -10.06 -8.01 -3.61
C LYS A 115 -9.30 -8.23 -2.32
N ASN A 116 -8.05 -7.80 -2.26
CA ASN A 116 -7.24 -7.97 -1.07
C ASN A 116 -6.70 -6.62 -0.65
N TYR A 117 -6.80 -6.32 0.63
CA TYR A 117 -6.36 -5.04 1.17
C TYR A 117 -6.04 -5.18 2.64
N ILE A 118 -5.35 -4.19 3.18
CA ILE A 118 -5.03 -4.15 4.59
C ILE A 118 -6.11 -3.33 5.29
N ASP A 119 -6.74 -3.93 6.29
CA ASP A 119 -7.74 -3.21 7.08
C ASP A 119 -7.01 -2.34 8.10
N LEU A 120 -7.33 -1.07 8.13
CA LEU A 120 -6.75 -0.19 9.11
C LEU A 120 -7.54 -0.27 10.41
N ASP A 121 -6.83 -0.16 11.51
CA ASP A 121 -7.44 -0.20 12.82
C ASP A 121 -8.31 1.03 13.00
N GLN A 122 -9.55 0.84 13.39
CA GLN A 122 -10.47 1.94 13.55
C GLN A 122 -9.99 2.94 14.60
N SER A 123 -9.24 2.49 15.60
CA SER A 123 -8.81 3.38 16.66
C SER A 123 -7.89 4.50 16.18
N ILE A 124 -7.20 4.34 15.05
CA ILE A 124 -6.35 5.41 14.58
C ILE A 124 -7.16 6.58 14.03
N PHE A 125 -8.46 6.39 13.80
CA PHE A 125 -9.31 7.46 13.29
C PHE A 125 -10.15 8.10 14.40
N ASP A 126 -10.02 7.65 15.63
CA ASP A 126 -10.74 8.24 16.73
C ASP A 126 -10.15 9.60 17.07
N GLU A 127 -11.02 10.56 17.23
CA GLU A 127 -10.55 11.91 17.49
C GLU A 127 -10.55 12.28 18.92
N LYS A 128 -10.62 11.35 19.80
CA LYS A 128 -10.54 11.69 21.12
C LYS A 128 -9.19 12.00 21.46
N LYS A 129 -8.70 12.99 21.42
CA LYS A 129 -7.35 13.27 21.75
C LYS A 129 -7.25 14.31 22.83
#